data_7c4ab8ab76047743cb5f846e1bdd05b4
#
_entry.id   7c4ab8ab76047743cb5f846e1bdd05b4
#
_cell.length_a   1.000
_cell.length_b   1.000
_cell.length_c   1.000
_cell.angle_alpha   90.00
_cell.angle_beta   90.00
_cell.angle_gamma   90.00
#
_symmetry.space_group_name_H-M   'P 1'
#
loop_
_entity.id
_entity.type
_entity.pdbx_description
1 polymer ?
#
loop_
_entity_poly.entity_id
_entity_poly.type
_entity_poly.pdbx_seq_one_letter_code
_entity_poly.pdbx_strand_id
1 'polypeptide(L)'
;MFQRIRKLVFWAHLIAGVAAGLFILLMATTGLLLSFERQITEKVEGSGRTPATAPVNPEQLVSQFKFDLKGATGLAISSDPVQPAAVQFGKEKTVLVDPSNGEVIAENAKTRSFFQFVTGVHRWLALKPELQETGKSITSAVGLVFFFLILSGLVIWIPKRWTKQGVKVITTFQRQLKGRARDWNWHNVLGIWFALPLLVITSTGVVIGYPWANNLVFRLAGEEPPAPKGKGGPPGGPASGALVTTGWNAAFATVQRQSPGWQTIQFQFPQGNAKEGVFQVFNSHRGRPDLRQVVTVDLASGEVRKTERFEDQSTGRRWRTWIRWIHTGEAGGWAGQLLAAFSAMSAIVLVWTGLALAWRRWRRSRVKA
;
A
#
# COMPACT_ATOMS: atom_id res chain seq x y z
N MET A 1 7.25 1.34 42.79
CA MET A 1 7.90 1.05 41.50
C MET A 1 7.00 1.39 40.30
N PHE A 2 5.80 0.84 40.18
CA PHE A 2 4.89 1.04 39.04
C PHE A 2 4.54 2.51 38.73
N GLN A 3 4.31 3.36 39.76
CA GLN A 3 3.99 4.77 39.54
C GLN A 3 5.16 5.58 38.97
N ARG A 4 6.41 5.26 39.33
CA ARG A 4 7.61 5.90 38.79
C ARG A 4 7.81 5.52 37.33
N ILE A 5 7.63 4.25 36.98
CA ILE A 5 7.70 3.73 35.59
C ILE A 5 6.64 4.42 34.73
N ARG A 6 5.39 4.49 35.21
CA ARG A 6 4.30 5.16 34.49
C ARG A 6 4.56 6.65 34.25
N LYS A 7 5.19 7.35 35.21
CA LYS A 7 5.60 8.75 35.04
C LYS A 7 6.68 8.88 33.97
N LEU A 8 7.66 8.00 33.95
CA LEU A 8 8.71 7.96 32.91
C LEU A 8 8.11 7.69 31.52
N VAL A 9 7.26 6.65 31.41
CA VAL A 9 6.55 6.31 30.15
C VAL A 9 5.69 7.47 29.68
N PHE A 10 5.01 8.19 30.57
CA PHE A 10 4.23 9.37 30.21
C PHE A 10 5.09 10.48 29.60
N TRP A 11 6.25 10.79 30.18
CA TRP A 11 7.13 11.81 29.64
C TRP A 11 7.76 11.38 28.32
N ALA A 12 8.18 10.13 28.18
CA ALA A 12 8.70 9.59 26.94
C ALA A 12 7.61 9.64 25.82
N HIS A 13 6.37 9.23 26.13
CA HIS A 13 5.24 9.32 25.22
C HIS A 13 4.96 10.77 24.79
N LEU A 14 4.94 11.70 25.74
CA LEU A 14 4.69 13.12 25.47
C LEU A 14 5.78 13.73 24.56
N ILE A 15 7.06 13.50 24.87
CA ILE A 15 8.20 14.01 24.10
C ILE A 15 8.19 13.41 22.69
N ALA A 16 8.05 12.09 22.58
CA ALA A 16 7.99 11.39 21.30
C ALA A 16 6.79 11.86 20.46
N GLY A 17 5.62 12.04 21.09
CA GLY A 17 4.42 12.50 20.41
C GLY A 17 4.52 13.94 19.88
N VAL A 18 5.16 14.83 20.64
CA VAL A 18 5.41 16.22 20.18
C VAL A 18 6.46 16.24 19.06
N ALA A 19 7.55 15.47 19.20
CA ALA A 19 8.63 15.45 18.21
C ALA A 19 8.21 14.84 16.88
N ALA A 20 7.44 13.74 16.89
CA ALA A 20 7.04 13.02 15.68
C ALA A 20 5.61 13.38 15.19
N GLY A 21 4.82 14.12 15.97
CA GLY A 21 3.40 14.31 15.73
C GLY A 21 3.06 14.85 14.35
N LEU A 22 3.79 15.84 13.84
CA LEU A 22 3.56 16.40 12.51
C LEU A 22 3.81 15.36 11.39
N PHE A 23 4.87 14.57 11.51
CA PHE A 23 5.17 13.52 10.55
C PHE A 23 4.15 12.39 10.61
N ILE A 24 3.70 12.00 11.82
CA ILE A 24 2.64 11.00 11.99
C ILE A 24 1.32 11.51 11.38
N LEU A 25 1.00 12.78 11.57
CA LEU A 25 -0.17 13.43 10.94
C LEU A 25 -0.10 13.34 9.42
N LEU A 26 1.04 13.66 8.83
CA LEU A 26 1.28 13.58 7.39
C LEU A 26 1.12 12.14 6.88
N MET A 27 1.74 11.17 7.55
CA MET A 27 1.64 9.75 7.19
C MET A 27 0.22 9.20 7.37
N ALA A 28 -0.49 9.59 8.42
CA ALA A 28 -1.88 9.17 8.64
C ALA A 28 -2.82 9.77 7.57
N THR A 29 -2.64 11.04 7.22
CA THR A 29 -3.44 11.71 6.17
C THR A 29 -3.20 11.07 4.80
N THR A 30 -1.95 10.85 4.44
CA THR A 30 -1.60 10.18 3.18
C THR A 30 -2.06 8.73 3.17
N GLY A 31 -1.94 8.00 4.29
CA GLY A 31 -2.46 6.64 4.43
C GLY A 31 -3.97 6.55 4.26
N LEU A 32 -4.73 7.52 4.81
CA LEU A 32 -6.18 7.63 4.61
C LEU A 32 -6.54 7.80 3.12
N LEU A 33 -5.85 8.69 2.42
CA LEU A 33 -6.04 8.90 0.98
C LEU A 33 -5.74 7.63 0.17
N LEU A 34 -4.65 6.93 0.50
CA LEU A 34 -4.23 5.70 -0.18
C LEU A 34 -5.15 4.50 0.09
N SER A 35 -5.96 4.53 1.16
CA SER A 35 -6.83 3.41 1.52
C SER A 35 -7.81 3.03 0.40
N PHE A 36 -8.22 3.99 -0.44
CA PHE A 36 -9.16 3.78 -1.55
C PHE A 36 -8.60 4.17 -2.92
N GLU A 37 -7.26 4.26 -3.05
CA GLU A 37 -6.58 4.61 -4.31
C GLU A 37 -7.11 3.81 -5.49
N ARG A 38 -7.22 2.48 -5.34
CA ARG A 38 -7.65 1.59 -6.42
C ARG A 38 -9.06 1.91 -6.89
N GLN A 39 -10.02 1.97 -5.96
CA GLN A 39 -11.43 2.18 -6.28
C GLN A 39 -11.67 3.55 -6.92
N ILE A 40 -10.98 4.57 -6.42
CA ILE A 40 -11.07 5.92 -6.99
C ILE A 40 -10.50 5.93 -8.41
N THR A 41 -9.34 5.30 -8.60
CA THR A 41 -8.68 5.24 -9.91
C THR A 41 -9.52 4.47 -10.92
N GLU A 42 -9.98 3.26 -10.58
CA GLU A 42 -10.83 2.44 -11.45
C GLU A 42 -12.14 3.18 -11.81
N LYS A 43 -12.78 3.83 -10.84
CA LYS A 43 -14.01 4.58 -11.08
C LYS A 43 -13.79 5.78 -12.00
N VAL A 44 -12.71 6.54 -11.80
CA VAL A 44 -12.42 7.72 -12.63
C VAL A 44 -12.01 7.30 -14.04
N GLU A 45 -11.19 6.27 -14.19
CA GLU A 45 -10.71 5.80 -15.50
C GLU A 45 -11.79 5.10 -16.33
N GLY A 46 -12.76 4.44 -15.69
CA GLY A 46 -13.93 3.84 -16.36
C GLY A 46 -15.09 4.80 -16.57
N SER A 47 -15.07 5.99 -15.96
CA SER A 47 -16.21 6.92 -16.02
C SER A 47 -16.44 7.49 -17.42
N GLY A 48 -17.70 7.46 -17.88
CA GLY A 48 -18.11 8.00 -19.18
C GLY A 48 -17.69 7.17 -20.39
N ARG A 49 -17.21 5.96 -20.19
CA ARG A 49 -16.80 5.05 -21.26
C ARG A 49 -17.91 4.08 -21.63
N THR A 50 -18.01 3.78 -22.91
CA THR A 50 -18.82 2.66 -23.41
C THR A 50 -18.03 1.35 -23.24
N PRO A 51 -18.69 0.24 -22.82
CA PRO A 51 -18.04 -1.05 -22.74
C PRO A 51 -17.47 -1.47 -24.09
N ALA A 52 -16.26 -2.04 -24.09
CA ALA A 52 -15.69 -2.65 -25.29
C ALA A 52 -16.57 -3.83 -25.74
N THR A 53 -16.94 -3.86 -27.02
CA THR A 53 -17.86 -4.86 -27.58
C THR A 53 -17.16 -6.10 -28.10
N ALA A 54 -15.84 -6.03 -28.30
CA ALA A 54 -15.03 -7.12 -28.84
C ALA A 54 -14.01 -7.63 -27.80
N PRO A 55 -13.65 -8.92 -27.85
CA PRO A 55 -12.54 -9.44 -27.06
C PRO A 55 -11.25 -8.69 -27.37
N VAL A 56 -10.48 -8.39 -26.33
CA VAL A 56 -9.20 -7.69 -26.50
C VAL A 56 -8.20 -8.63 -27.19
N ASN A 57 -7.66 -8.17 -28.31
CA ASN A 57 -6.59 -8.82 -29.05
C ASN A 57 -5.29 -8.05 -28.79
N PRO A 58 -4.33 -8.55 -27.99
CA PRO A 58 -3.13 -7.84 -27.63
C PRO A 58 -2.24 -7.42 -28.82
N GLU A 59 -2.12 -8.26 -29.84
CA GLU A 59 -1.30 -7.94 -31.04
C GLU A 59 -1.95 -6.84 -31.85
N GLN A 60 -3.27 -6.93 -32.08
CA GLN A 60 -4.02 -5.89 -32.81
C GLN A 60 -3.99 -4.58 -32.03
N LEU A 61 -4.19 -4.64 -30.71
CA LEU A 61 -4.15 -3.46 -29.85
C LEU A 61 -2.81 -2.75 -29.98
N VAL A 62 -1.70 -3.51 -29.87
CA VAL A 62 -0.34 -2.95 -30.00
C VAL A 62 -0.05 -2.41 -31.39
N SER A 63 -0.54 -3.08 -32.46
CA SER A 63 -0.36 -2.59 -33.83
C SER A 63 -1.15 -1.30 -34.13
N GLN A 64 -2.23 -1.06 -33.41
CA GLN A 64 -3.07 0.15 -33.54
C GLN A 64 -2.55 1.33 -32.71
N PHE A 65 -1.57 1.12 -31.83
CA PHE A 65 -1.02 2.22 -31.05
C PHE A 65 -0.40 3.29 -31.96
N LYS A 66 -0.88 4.52 -31.80
CA LYS A 66 -0.38 5.70 -32.53
C LYS A 66 0.80 6.38 -31.83
N PHE A 67 1.46 5.71 -30.91
CA PHE A 67 2.59 6.25 -30.15
C PHE A 67 3.76 5.25 -30.08
N ASP A 68 4.96 5.79 -29.81
CA ASP A 68 6.19 4.99 -29.74
C ASP A 68 6.16 4.07 -28.52
N LEU A 69 6.31 2.78 -28.75
CA LEU A 69 6.43 1.74 -27.72
C LEU A 69 7.86 1.58 -27.19
N LYS A 70 8.79 2.42 -27.62
CA LYS A 70 10.17 2.36 -27.12
C LYS A 70 10.21 2.57 -25.61
N GLY A 71 10.71 1.58 -24.90
CA GLY A 71 10.74 1.57 -23.44
C GLY A 71 9.46 1.08 -22.77
N ALA A 72 8.45 0.65 -23.53
CA ALA A 72 7.29 -0.02 -22.97
C ALA A 72 7.69 -1.36 -22.36
N THR A 73 7.18 -1.66 -21.16
CA THR A 73 7.54 -2.84 -20.36
C THR A 73 6.42 -3.85 -20.23
N GLY A 74 5.19 -3.47 -20.54
CA GLY A 74 4.06 -4.38 -20.45
C GLY A 74 2.71 -3.73 -20.71
N LEU A 75 1.71 -4.60 -20.78
CA LEU A 75 0.30 -4.28 -21.02
C LEU A 75 -0.55 -4.92 -19.92
N ALA A 76 -1.44 -4.15 -19.30
CA ALA A 76 -2.45 -4.65 -18.38
C ALA A 76 -3.84 -4.55 -19.02
N ILE A 77 -4.57 -5.64 -18.97
CA ILE A 77 -5.93 -5.76 -19.52
C ILE A 77 -6.86 -6.18 -18.40
N SER A 78 -8.01 -5.49 -18.27
CA SER A 78 -9.09 -5.83 -17.34
C SER A 78 -10.13 -6.72 -18.01
N SER A 79 -10.75 -7.60 -17.23
CA SER A 79 -11.95 -8.34 -17.66
C SER A 79 -13.20 -7.46 -17.66
N ASP A 80 -13.18 -6.32 -16.94
CA ASP A 80 -14.23 -5.31 -16.99
C ASP A 80 -14.10 -4.52 -18.31
N PRO A 81 -15.07 -4.63 -19.21
CA PRO A 81 -14.99 -4.02 -20.55
C PRO A 81 -15.05 -2.48 -20.51
N VAL A 82 -15.41 -1.87 -19.40
CA VAL A 82 -15.41 -0.42 -19.22
C VAL A 82 -14.01 0.11 -18.91
N GLN A 83 -13.13 -0.74 -18.36
CA GLN A 83 -11.79 -0.33 -17.97
C GLN A 83 -10.86 -0.20 -19.19
N PRO A 84 -10.04 0.87 -19.24
CA PRO A 84 -9.01 1.00 -20.27
C PRO A 84 -7.93 -0.07 -20.12
N ALA A 85 -7.30 -0.42 -21.22
CA ALA A 85 -6.03 -1.14 -21.17
C ALA A 85 -4.91 -0.16 -20.79
N ALA A 86 -3.88 -0.66 -20.09
CA ALA A 86 -2.81 0.19 -19.58
C ALA A 86 -1.45 -0.30 -20.10
N VAL A 87 -0.80 0.51 -20.94
CA VAL A 87 0.58 0.28 -21.40
C VAL A 87 1.53 0.90 -20.38
N GLN A 88 2.44 0.08 -19.86
CA GLN A 88 3.39 0.46 -18.82
C GLN A 88 4.76 0.81 -19.43
N PHE A 89 5.34 1.92 -19.03
CA PHE A 89 6.71 2.36 -19.34
C PHE A 89 7.50 2.43 -18.03
N GLY A 90 8.04 1.28 -17.64
CA GLY A 90 8.68 1.13 -16.34
C GLY A 90 7.70 1.32 -15.18
N LYS A 91 8.11 2.08 -14.15
CA LYS A 91 7.28 2.33 -12.95
C LYS A 91 6.61 3.70 -12.92
N GLU A 92 7.03 4.60 -13.80
CA GLU A 92 6.70 6.03 -13.69
C GLU A 92 5.62 6.47 -14.68
N LYS A 93 5.61 5.90 -15.89
CA LYS A 93 4.66 6.29 -16.92
C LYS A 93 3.71 5.15 -17.26
N THR A 94 2.41 5.47 -17.32
CA THR A 94 1.35 4.57 -17.81
C THR A 94 0.50 5.31 -18.82
N VAL A 95 0.34 4.73 -20.00
CA VAL A 95 -0.54 5.24 -21.05
C VAL A 95 -1.81 4.41 -21.03
N LEU A 96 -2.96 5.06 -20.87
CA LEU A 96 -4.27 4.42 -20.93
C LEU A 96 -4.76 4.46 -22.37
N VAL A 97 -5.21 3.32 -22.85
CA VAL A 97 -5.67 3.13 -24.23
C VAL A 97 -7.02 2.45 -24.27
N ASP A 98 -7.80 2.78 -25.26
CA ASP A 98 -9.06 2.08 -25.52
C ASP A 98 -8.78 0.65 -25.98
N PRO A 99 -9.31 -0.38 -25.29
CA PRO A 99 -9.06 -1.76 -25.63
C PRO A 99 -9.64 -2.20 -26.96
N SER A 100 -10.56 -1.44 -27.56
CA SER A 100 -11.23 -1.78 -28.83
C SER A 100 -10.49 -1.25 -30.07
N ASN A 101 -9.82 -0.09 -29.96
CA ASN A 101 -9.22 0.59 -31.12
C ASN A 101 -7.80 1.10 -30.89
N GLY A 102 -7.21 0.89 -29.69
CA GLY A 102 -5.87 1.33 -29.36
C GLY A 102 -5.67 2.84 -29.25
N GLU A 103 -6.73 3.64 -29.28
CA GLU A 103 -6.62 5.09 -29.14
C GLU A 103 -6.16 5.48 -27.73
N VAL A 104 -5.26 6.45 -27.65
CA VAL A 104 -4.77 6.99 -26.38
C VAL A 104 -5.88 7.79 -25.71
N ILE A 105 -6.28 7.33 -24.53
CA ILE A 105 -7.26 8.01 -23.68
C ILE A 105 -6.55 9.06 -22.81
N ALA A 106 -5.45 8.67 -22.18
CA ALA A 106 -4.65 9.54 -21.34
C ALA A 106 -3.20 9.06 -21.22
N GLU A 107 -2.27 10.00 -21.35
CA GLU A 107 -0.89 9.82 -20.89
C GLU A 107 -0.81 10.32 -19.45
N ASN A 108 -0.36 9.46 -18.52
CA ASN A 108 -0.28 9.78 -17.09
C ASN A 108 -1.60 10.38 -16.55
N ALA A 109 -2.63 9.57 -16.49
CA ALA A 109 -3.92 10.01 -15.93
C ALA A 109 -3.70 10.79 -14.63
N LYS A 110 -4.29 11.99 -14.53
CA LYS A 110 -4.12 12.92 -13.37
C LYS A 110 -4.33 12.22 -12.04
N THR A 111 -5.29 11.29 -11.98
CA THR A 111 -5.59 10.49 -10.79
C THR A 111 -4.41 9.61 -10.40
N ARG A 112 -3.77 8.91 -11.34
CA ARG A 112 -2.59 8.08 -11.08
C ARG A 112 -1.41 8.94 -10.62
N SER A 113 -1.15 10.06 -11.30
CA SER A 113 -0.08 10.99 -10.92
C SER A 113 -0.31 11.56 -9.51
N PHE A 114 -1.54 11.89 -9.16
CA PHE A 114 -1.90 12.31 -7.81
C PHE A 114 -1.58 11.23 -6.77
N PHE A 115 -2.02 9.99 -6.98
CA PHE A 115 -1.75 8.90 -6.04
C PHE A 115 -0.28 8.49 -6.01
N GLN A 116 0.45 8.61 -7.12
CA GLN A 116 1.90 8.43 -7.14
C GLN A 116 2.60 9.47 -6.26
N PHE A 117 2.20 10.75 -6.35
CA PHE A 117 2.69 11.80 -5.47
C PHE A 117 2.35 11.52 -4.00
N VAL A 118 1.10 11.18 -3.67
CA VAL A 118 0.68 10.82 -2.31
C VAL A 118 1.49 9.64 -1.76
N THR A 119 1.72 8.61 -2.59
CA THR A 119 2.58 7.48 -2.26
C THR A 119 4.02 7.92 -2.02
N GLY A 120 4.53 8.84 -2.82
CA GLY A 120 5.84 9.47 -2.65
C GLY A 120 5.96 10.17 -1.31
N VAL A 121 4.98 10.99 -0.94
CA VAL A 121 4.92 11.64 0.38
C VAL A 121 4.90 10.62 1.50
N HIS A 122 4.04 9.60 1.41
CA HIS A 122 3.88 8.57 2.44
C HIS A 122 5.14 7.75 2.67
N ARG A 123 5.88 7.42 1.61
CA ARG A 123 7.02 6.50 1.67
C ARG A 123 8.37 7.18 1.88
N TRP A 124 8.58 8.36 1.30
CA TRP A 124 9.86 9.07 1.30
C TRP A 124 9.74 10.59 1.27
N LEU A 125 8.63 11.14 1.78
CA LEU A 125 8.35 12.58 1.89
C LEU A 125 8.40 13.31 0.54
N ALA A 126 8.14 12.61 -0.57
CA ALA A 126 8.25 13.11 -1.95
C ALA A 126 9.59 13.82 -2.27
N LEU A 127 10.66 13.42 -1.58
CA LEU A 127 12.00 13.97 -1.82
C LEU A 127 12.52 13.51 -3.21
N LYS A 128 13.45 14.30 -3.75
CA LYS A 128 14.12 14.01 -5.01
C LYS A 128 14.79 12.62 -4.98
N PRO A 129 15.03 11.98 -6.14
CA PRO A 129 15.60 10.63 -6.22
C PRO A 129 16.86 10.42 -5.37
N GLU A 130 17.74 11.42 -5.31
CA GLU A 130 19.01 11.37 -4.58
C GLU A 130 18.80 11.34 -3.05
N LEU A 131 17.68 11.86 -2.56
CA LEU A 131 17.31 11.94 -1.14
C LEU A 131 16.21 10.94 -0.72
N GLN A 132 15.77 10.06 -1.61
CA GLN A 132 14.70 9.11 -1.31
C GLN A 132 15.06 8.16 -0.16
N GLU A 133 16.30 7.69 -0.06
CA GLU A 133 16.74 6.85 1.05
C GLU A 133 16.71 7.60 2.39
N THR A 134 17.04 8.90 2.39
CA THR A 134 16.90 9.76 3.57
C THR A 134 15.42 9.91 3.96
N GLY A 135 14.56 10.21 2.99
CA GLY A 135 13.12 10.31 3.22
C GLY A 135 12.52 9.02 3.76
N LYS A 136 12.91 7.87 3.20
CA LYS A 136 12.53 6.54 3.67
C LYS A 136 13.00 6.28 5.10
N SER A 137 14.22 6.66 5.44
CA SER A 137 14.76 6.52 6.78
C SER A 137 13.96 7.33 7.80
N ILE A 138 13.58 8.57 7.46
CA ILE A 138 12.73 9.42 8.30
C ILE A 138 11.35 8.80 8.48
N THR A 139 10.66 8.41 7.41
CA THR A 139 9.31 7.83 7.50
C THR A 139 9.31 6.50 8.26
N SER A 140 10.36 5.69 8.10
CA SER A 140 10.52 4.44 8.87
C SER A 140 10.75 4.71 10.35
N ALA A 141 11.58 5.70 10.72
CA ALA A 141 11.79 6.11 12.09
C ALA A 141 10.50 6.64 12.73
N VAL A 142 9.74 7.46 12.00
CA VAL A 142 8.41 7.93 12.43
C VAL A 142 7.45 6.76 12.66
N GLY A 143 7.44 5.75 11.80
CA GLY A 143 6.65 4.53 11.98
C GLY A 143 7.01 3.79 13.26
N LEU A 144 8.31 3.66 13.57
CA LEU A 144 8.79 3.02 14.80
C LEU A 144 8.43 3.84 16.05
N VAL A 145 8.54 5.17 15.97
CA VAL A 145 8.10 6.06 17.06
C VAL A 145 6.59 5.94 17.27
N PHE A 146 5.80 5.86 16.20
CA PHE A 146 4.35 5.69 16.32
C PHE A 146 3.99 4.34 16.94
N PHE A 147 4.66 3.27 16.57
CA PHE A 147 4.55 1.96 17.24
C PHE A 147 4.82 2.07 18.75
N PHE A 148 5.91 2.73 19.15
CA PHE A 148 6.22 3.01 20.55
C PHE A 148 5.10 3.83 21.23
N LEU A 149 4.55 4.86 20.55
CA LEU A 149 3.46 5.69 21.10
C LEU A 149 2.20 4.87 21.38
N ILE A 150 1.86 3.89 20.53
CA ILE A 150 0.71 3.02 20.76
C ILE A 150 0.95 2.17 22.02
N LEU A 151 2.10 1.50 22.12
CA LEU A 151 2.42 0.66 23.28
C LEU A 151 2.49 1.45 24.59
N SER A 152 3.19 2.58 24.57
CA SER A 152 3.29 3.47 25.74
C SER A 152 1.94 4.08 26.12
N GLY A 153 1.11 4.40 25.10
CA GLY A 153 -0.25 4.88 25.28
C GLY A 153 -1.13 3.85 26.01
N LEU A 154 -1.05 2.57 25.65
CA LEU A 154 -1.76 1.49 26.35
C LEU A 154 -1.34 1.38 27.82
N VAL A 155 -0.03 1.49 28.12
CA VAL A 155 0.46 1.49 29.52
C VAL A 155 -0.09 2.68 30.32
N ILE A 156 -0.14 3.85 29.69
CA ILE A 156 -0.69 5.08 30.32
C ILE A 156 -2.22 4.98 30.50
N TRP A 157 -2.89 4.34 29.55
CA TRP A 157 -4.35 4.19 29.53
C TRP A 157 -4.87 3.35 30.69
N ILE A 158 -4.15 2.36 31.20
CA ILE A 158 -4.55 1.47 32.31
C ILE A 158 -4.95 2.33 33.53
N PRO A 159 -6.21 2.27 34.00
CA PRO A 159 -6.63 3.07 35.15
C PRO A 159 -6.05 2.55 36.46
N LYS A 160 -5.85 3.45 37.41
CA LYS A 160 -5.36 3.06 38.76
C LYS A 160 -6.38 2.22 39.54
N ARG A 161 -7.66 2.43 39.29
CA ARG A 161 -8.78 1.70 39.87
C ARG A 161 -9.81 1.41 38.78
N TRP A 162 -10.24 0.18 38.71
CA TRP A 162 -11.26 -0.27 37.76
C TRP A 162 -12.64 -0.05 38.34
N THR A 163 -13.24 1.11 38.08
CA THR A 163 -14.63 1.42 38.47
C THR A 163 -15.47 1.51 37.18
N LYS A 164 -16.76 1.11 37.27
CA LYS A 164 -17.69 1.19 36.13
C LYS A 164 -17.69 2.60 35.49
N GLN A 165 -17.76 3.65 36.33
CA GLN A 165 -17.74 5.02 35.84
C GLN A 165 -16.39 5.43 35.22
N GLY A 166 -15.26 5.01 35.81
CA GLY A 166 -13.92 5.29 35.28
C GLY A 166 -13.72 4.65 33.91
N VAL A 167 -14.09 3.36 33.76
CA VAL A 167 -14.03 2.65 32.48
C VAL A 167 -14.90 3.34 31.44
N LYS A 168 -16.16 3.67 31.77
CA LYS A 168 -17.07 4.38 30.88
C LYS A 168 -16.47 5.68 30.34
N VAL A 169 -15.80 6.47 31.18
CA VAL A 169 -15.20 7.75 30.74
C VAL A 169 -14.04 7.58 29.76
N ILE A 170 -13.25 6.50 29.87
CA ILE A 170 -12.09 6.26 28.99
C ILE A 170 -12.41 5.39 27.76
N THR A 171 -13.63 4.82 27.69
CA THR A 171 -14.05 3.97 26.57
C THR A 171 -15.20 4.54 25.75
N THR A 172 -15.89 5.59 26.25
CA THR A 172 -17.03 6.19 25.56
C THR A 172 -16.89 7.70 25.40
N PHE A 173 -17.34 8.23 24.27
CA PHE A 173 -17.33 9.67 24.03
C PHE A 173 -18.33 10.39 24.94
N GLN A 174 -17.83 11.38 25.67
CA GLN A 174 -18.64 12.22 26.56
C GLN A 174 -18.97 13.54 25.85
N ARG A 175 -20.18 13.64 25.26
CA ARG A 175 -20.58 14.75 24.38
C ARG A 175 -20.62 16.12 25.10
N GLN A 176 -20.88 16.14 26.41
CA GLN A 176 -20.95 17.36 27.22
C GLN A 176 -19.58 17.97 27.51
N LEU A 177 -18.48 17.24 27.32
CA LEU A 177 -17.15 17.76 27.64
C LEU A 177 -16.68 18.76 26.59
N LYS A 178 -15.98 19.80 27.04
CA LYS A 178 -15.41 20.87 26.22
C LYS A 178 -13.92 21.04 26.51
N GLY A 179 -13.22 21.65 25.58
CA GLY A 179 -11.83 22.04 25.72
C GLY A 179 -10.90 20.87 26.09
N ARG A 180 -10.10 21.04 27.16
CA ARG A 180 -9.11 20.03 27.58
C ARG A 180 -9.74 18.69 27.97
N ALA A 181 -10.91 18.71 28.63
CA ALA A 181 -11.58 17.49 29.08
C ALA A 181 -12.07 16.67 27.89
N ARG A 182 -12.61 17.34 26.85
CA ARG A 182 -12.98 16.71 25.58
C ARG A 182 -11.76 16.09 24.89
N ASP A 183 -10.68 16.84 24.74
CA ASP A 183 -9.49 16.37 24.02
C ASP A 183 -8.85 15.17 24.74
N TRP A 184 -8.85 15.19 26.08
CA TRP A 184 -8.40 14.05 26.89
C TRP A 184 -9.31 12.83 26.71
N ASN A 185 -10.63 12.99 26.76
CA ASN A 185 -11.58 11.90 26.55
C ASN A 185 -11.45 11.30 25.16
N TRP A 186 -11.43 12.12 24.11
CA TRP A 186 -11.28 11.65 22.73
C TRP A 186 -9.95 10.91 22.50
N HIS A 187 -8.85 11.42 23.07
CA HIS A 187 -7.56 10.76 22.99
C HIS A 187 -7.58 9.37 23.63
N ASN A 188 -8.22 9.22 24.79
CA ASN A 188 -8.32 7.92 25.46
C ASN A 188 -9.26 6.96 24.73
N VAL A 189 -10.43 7.43 24.29
CA VAL A 189 -11.43 6.60 23.62
C VAL A 189 -10.90 6.10 22.27
N LEU A 190 -10.41 7.00 21.42
CA LEU A 190 -9.83 6.60 20.13
C LEU A 190 -8.56 5.76 20.31
N GLY A 191 -7.74 6.10 21.31
CA GLY A 191 -6.53 5.37 21.63
C GLY A 191 -6.79 3.90 21.93
N ILE A 192 -7.81 3.59 22.75
CA ILE A 192 -8.09 2.17 23.07
C ILE A 192 -8.82 1.44 21.94
N TRP A 193 -9.81 2.06 21.31
CA TRP A 193 -10.59 1.40 20.27
C TRP A 193 -9.77 1.10 19.01
N PHE A 194 -8.81 1.97 18.69
CA PHE A 194 -7.96 1.81 17.51
C PHE A 194 -6.54 1.32 17.84
N ALA A 195 -6.23 1.00 19.11
CA ALA A 195 -4.90 0.51 19.49
C ALA A 195 -4.49 -0.72 18.70
N LEU A 196 -5.36 -1.74 18.61
CA LEU A 196 -5.05 -2.99 17.91
C LEU A 196 -4.86 -2.79 16.40
N PRO A 197 -5.79 -2.21 15.65
CA PRO A 197 -5.59 -2.00 14.22
C PRO A 197 -4.41 -1.05 13.93
N LEU A 198 -4.18 0.00 14.72
CA LEU A 198 -3.00 0.86 14.59
C LEU A 198 -1.71 0.11 14.88
N LEU A 199 -1.70 -0.79 15.87
CA LEU A 199 -0.55 -1.64 16.17
C LEU A 199 -0.21 -2.55 14.99
N VAL A 200 -1.22 -3.15 14.35
CA VAL A 200 -1.05 -3.98 13.15
C VAL A 200 -0.49 -3.15 11.99
N ILE A 201 -1.08 -1.97 11.71
CA ILE A 201 -0.62 -1.09 10.63
C ILE A 201 0.82 -0.62 10.87
N THR A 202 1.16 -0.20 12.09
CA THR A 202 2.51 0.30 12.39
C THR A 202 3.54 -0.84 12.39
N SER A 203 3.23 -2.02 12.94
CA SER A 203 4.12 -3.20 12.90
C SER A 203 4.43 -3.61 11.47
N THR A 204 3.39 -3.71 10.64
CA THR A 204 3.55 -4.03 9.22
C THR A 204 4.33 -2.95 8.48
N GLY A 205 4.13 -1.67 8.82
CA GLY A 205 4.91 -0.55 8.33
C GLY A 205 6.39 -0.66 8.69
N VAL A 206 6.71 -1.04 9.92
CA VAL A 206 8.09 -1.31 10.38
C VAL A 206 8.74 -2.43 9.56
N VAL A 207 8.01 -3.53 9.31
CA VAL A 207 8.50 -4.62 8.46
C VAL A 207 8.77 -4.16 7.02
N ILE A 208 7.93 -3.28 6.49
CA ILE A 208 8.10 -2.72 5.14
C ILE A 208 9.28 -1.75 5.08
N GLY A 209 9.49 -0.96 6.14
CA GLY A 209 10.50 0.10 6.20
C GLY A 209 11.91 -0.39 6.49
N TYR A 210 12.07 -1.40 7.35
CA TYR A 210 13.37 -1.83 7.87
C TYR A 210 13.81 -3.20 7.35
N PRO A 211 15.03 -3.32 6.80
CA PRO A 211 15.59 -4.61 6.36
C PRO A 211 15.66 -5.64 7.48
N TRP A 212 16.05 -5.23 8.71
CA TRP A 212 16.14 -6.15 9.86
C TRP A 212 14.78 -6.77 10.22
N ALA A 213 13.71 -5.96 10.18
CA ALA A 213 12.36 -6.42 10.50
C ALA A 213 11.81 -7.32 9.38
N ASN A 214 12.10 -6.99 8.10
CA ASN A 214 11.83 -7.86 6.98
C ASN A 214 12.55 -9.22 7.12
N ASN A 215 13.84 -9.21 7.45
CA ASN A 215 14.63 -10.42 7.65
C ASN A 215 14.12 -11.27 8.82
N LEU A 216 13.62 -10.63 9.87
CA LEU A 216 12.99 -11.31 10.99
C LEU A 216 11.79 -12.16 10.56
N VAL A 217 10.98 -11.68 9.59
CA VAL A 217 9.84 -12.45 9.05
C VAL A 217 10.30 -13.76 8.43
N PHE A 218 11.39 -13.75 7.64
CA PHE A 218 11.94 -14.97 7.05
C PHE A 218 12.51 -15.92 8.11
N ARG A 219 13.25 -15.39 9.09
CA ARG A 219 13.78 -16.20 10.19
C ARG A 219 12.68 -16.86 11.02
N LEU A 220 11.59 -16.13 11.30
CA LEU A 220 10.42 -16.69 12.00
C LEU A 220 9.69 -17.76 11.17
N ALA A 221 9.80 -17.71 9.85
CA ALA A 221 9.32 -18.77 8.95
C ALA A 221 10.29 -19.95 8.82
N GLY A 222 11.43 -19.95 9.53
CA GLY A 222 12.45 -20.97 9.44
C GLY A 222 13.32 -20.89 8.18
N GLU A 223 13.36 -19.73 7.52
CA GLU A 223 14.05 -19.52 6.26
C GLU A 223 15.17 -18.49 6.38
N GLU A 224 16.21 -18.64 5.57
CA GLU A 224 17.19 -17.58 5.42
C GLU A 224 16.59 -16.40 4.61
N PRO A 225 16.83 -15.16 5.07
CA PRO A 225 16.40 -14.00 4.32
C PRO A 225 17.03 -14.00 2.93
N PRO A 226 16.26 -13.58 1.88
CA PRO A 226 16.83 -13.46 0.54
C PRO A 226 18.01 -12.49 0.56
N ALA A 227 19.06 -12.81 -0.17
CA ALA A 227 20.22 -11.94 -0.31
C ALA A 227 19.78 -10.52 -0.70
N PRO A 228 20.41 -9.47 -0.17
CA PRO A 228 20.11 -8.10 -0.56
C PRO A 228 20.18 -8.02 -2.09
N LYS A 229 19.07 -7.61 -2.71
CA LYS A 229 19.11 -7.33 -4.15
C LYS A 229 20.17 -6.25 -4.34
N GLY A 230 21.27 -6.62 -5.00
CA GLY A 230 22.26 -5.64 -5.41
C GLY A 230 21.56 -4.50 -6.15
N LYS A 231 22.18 -3.32 -6.25
CA LYS A 231 21.69 -2.16 -7.01
C LYS A 231 21.47 -2.43 -8.52
N GLY A 232 21.60 -3.70 -8.96
CA GLY A 232 21.11 -4.21 -10.23
C GLY A 232 19.58 -4.15 -10.20
N GLY A 233 19.00 -3.47 -11.17
CA GLY A 233 17.55 -3.32 -11.34
C GLY A 233 16.83 -4.68 -11.32
N PRO A 234 15.49 -4.69 -11.35
CA PRO A 234 14.75 -5.94 -11.50
C PRO A 234 15.30 -6.72 -12.70
N PRO A 235 15.26 -8.08 -12.69
CA PRO A 235 15.54 -8.85 -13.88
C PRO A 235 14.57 -8.34 -14.97
N GLY A 236 15.09 -7.60 -15.96
CA GLY A 236 14.38 -6.71 -16.88
C GLY A 236 14.78 -5.25 -16.66
N GLY A 237 16.09 -4.93 -16.66
CA GLY A 237 16.58 -3.59 -17.00
C GLY A 237 16.00 -3.18 -18.36
N PRO A 238 16.11 -1.89 -18.79
CA PRO A 238 15.63 -1.50 -20.10
C PRO A 238 16.22 -2.48 -21.10
N ALA A 239 15.42 -3.45 -21.51
CA ALA A 239 15.87 -4.51 -22.38
C ALA A 239 16.13 -3.81 -23.72
N SER A 240 17.40 -3.81 -24.12
CA SER A 240 17.88 -3.27 -25.36
C SER A 240 17.61 -4.29 -26.48
N GLY A 241 16.38 -4.34 -26.98
CA GLY A 241 16.00 -5.21 -28.07
C GLY A 241 14.69 -4.76 -28.72
N ALA A 242 14.47 -5.13 -29.98
CA ALA A 242 13.18 -4.92 -30.61
C ALA A 242 12.09 -5.71 -29.86
N LEU A 243 10.93 -5.12 -29.77
CA LEU A 243 9.75 -5.74 -29.15
C LEU A 243 9.34 -6.96 -30.04
N VAL A 244 9.21 -8.14 -29.43
CA VAL A 244 8.59 -9.29 -30.08
C VAL A 244 7.09 -9.13 -30.05
N THR A 245 6.45 -9.00 -31.20
CA THR A 245 5.00 -8.65 -31.31
C THR A 245 4.15 -9.81 -31.83
N THR A 246 4.69 -11.02 -31.92
CA THR A 246 3.99 -12.20 -32.45
C THR A 246 3.77 -13.26 -31.39
N GLY A 247 2.69 -14.03 -31.52
CA GLY A 247 2.32 -15.12 -30.61
C GLY A 247 1.59 -14.69 -29.36
N TRP A 248 1.30 -13.39 -29.20
CA TRP A 248 0.66 -12.88 -27.98
C TRP A 248 -0.80 -13.27 -27.88
N ASN A 249 -1.51 -13.30 -29.01
CA ASN A 249 -2.92 -13.65 -29.03
C ASN A 249 -3.18 -15.09 -28.61
N ALA A 250 -2.38 -16.03 -29.16
CA ALA A 250 -2.47 -17.44 -28.80
C ALA A 250 -2.12 -17.65 -27.32
N ALA A 251 -1.03 -17.03 -26.85
CA ALA A 251 -0.59 -17.07 -25.47
C ALA A 251 -1.63 -16.46 -24.53
N PHE A 252 -2.20 -15.30 -24.86
CA PHE A 252 -3.21 -14.62 -24.05
C PHE A 252 -4.51 -15.46 -23.95
N ALA A 253 -4.98 -16.02 -25.08
CA ALA A 253 -6.14 -16.92 -25.11
C ALA A 253 -5.90 -18.18 -24.27
N THR A 254 -4.68 -18.74 -24.29
CA THR A 254 -4.32 -19.89 -23.46
C THR A 254 -4.37 -19.52 -21.96
N VAL A 255 -3.82 -18.37 -21.58
CA VAL A 255 -3.83 -17.86 -20.18
C VAL A 255 -5.27 -17.63 -19.72
N GLN A 256 -6.13 -17.04 -20.56
CA GLN A 256 -7.54 -16.82 -20.23
C GLN A 256 -8.30 -18.16 -19.98
N ARG A 257 -8.07 -19.16 -20.85
CA ARG A 257 -8.67 -20.49 -20.67
C ARG A 257 -8.24 -21.21 -19.39
N GLN A 258 -6.95 -21.03 -19.00
CA GLN A 258 -6.42 -21.64 -17.77
C GLN A 258 -6.81 -20.90 -16.48
N SER A 259 -7.31 -19.70 -16.60
CA SER A 259 -7.62 -18.82 -15.45
C SER A 259 -9.05 -18.33 -15.50
N PRO A 260 -10.05 -19.23 -15.41
CA PRO A 260 -11.44 -18.81 -15.42
C PRO A 260 -11.71 -17.85 -14.25
N GLY A 261 -12.43 -16.75 -14.53
CA GLY A 261 -12.71 -15.70 -13.54
C GLY A 261 -11.57 -14.71 -13.29
N TRP A 262 -10.59 -14.63 -14.20
CA TRP A 262 -9.56 -13.59 -14.13
C TRP A 262 -10.18 -12.18 -14.14
N GLN A 263 -9.62 -11.29 -13.35
CA GLN A 263 -10.02 -9.87 -13.31
C GLN A 263 -9.03 -8.96 -14.04
N THR A 264 -7.75 -9.27 -13.93
CA THR A 264 -6.68 -8.51 -14.62
C THR A 264 -5.59 -9.46 -15.06
N ILE A 265 -5.16 -9.32 -16.30
CA ILE A 265 -3.97 -9.97 -16.84
C ILE A 265 -2.95 -8.89 -17.16
N GLN A 266 -1.76 -8.97 -16.55
CA GLN A 266 -0.63 -8.13 -16.87
C GLN A 266 0.36 -8.94 -17.67
N PHE A 267 0.61 -8.52 -18.89
CA PHE A 267 1.55 -9.14 -19.81
C PHE A 267 2.84 -8.33 -19.83
N GLN A 268 3.97 -8.97 -19.54
CA GLN A 268 5.29 -8.35 -19.69
C GLN A 268 5.73 -8.46 -21.14
N PHE A 269 6.11 -7.35 -21.75
CA PHE A 269 6.54 -7.33 -23.13
C PHE A 269 7.87 -8.07 -23.32
N PRO A 270 7.88 -9.16 -24.09
CA PRO A 270 9.11 -9.89 -24.42
C PRO A 270 9.97 -9.05 -25.36
N GLN A 271 11.27 -9.06 -25.13
CA GLN A 271 12.22 -8.24 -25.87
C GLN A 271 13.40 -9.09 -26.41
N GLY A 272 13.97 -8.64 -27.49
CA GLY A 272 15.10 -9.34 -28.14
C GLY A 272 14.67 -10.71 -28.66
N ASN A 273 15.42 -11.75 -28.30
CA ASN A 273 15.16 -13.13 -28.69
C ASN A 273 14.30 -13.91 -27.71
N ALA A 274 13.46 -13.23 -26.91
CA ALA A 274 12.59 -13.90 -25.95
C ALA A 274 11.58 -14.80 -26.68
N LYS A 275 11.57 -16.08 -26.33
CA LYS A 275 10.64 -17.09 -26.86
C LYS A 275 9.42 -17.28 -25.97
N GLU A 276 9.42 -16.69 -24.77
CA GLU A 276 8.40 -16.88 -23.75
C GLU A 276 7.74 -15.55 -23.39
N GLY A 277 6.44 -15.60 -23.17
CA GLY A 277 5.63 -14.51 -22.63
C GLY A 277 5.32 -14.78 -21.16
N VAL A 278 5.48 -13.76 -20.32
CA VAL A 278 5.18 -13.85 -18.88
C VAL A 278 3.91 -13.07 -18.57
N PHE A 279 2.90 -13.78 -18.06
CA PHE A 279 1.60 -13.24 -17.71
C PHE A 279 1.37 -13.32 -16.20
N GLN A 280 1.07 -12.19 -15.58
CA GLN A 280 0.60 -12.15 -14.21
C GLN A 280 -0.92 -12.06 -14.20
N VAL A 281 -1.57 -13.11 -13.70
CA VAL A 281 -3.03 -13.21 -13.66
C VAL A 281 -3.51 -12.96 -12.26
N PHE A 282 -4.50 -12.07 -12.13
CA PHE A 282 -5.17 -11.74 -10.89
C PHE A 282 -6.62 -12.20 -11.01
N ASN A 283 -6.99 -13.20 -10.23
CA ASN A 283 -8.37 -13.72 -10.18
C ASN A 283 -9.24 -12.98 -9.14
N SER A 284 -8.69 -11.91 -8.55
CA SER A 284 -9.35 -11.01 -7.62
C SER A 284 -8.61 -9.68 -7.59
N HIS A 285 -9.06 -8.77 -6.73
CA HIS A 285 -8.33 -7.53 -6.48
C HIS A 285 -6.91 -7.79 -5.94
N ARG A 286 -6.01 -6.85 -6.13
CA ARG A 286 -4.57 -6.99 -5.80
C ARG A 286 -4.27 -7.36 -4.33
N GLY A 287 -5.20 -7.10 -3.41
CA GLY A 287 -5.11 -7.44 -1.98
C GLY A 287 -5.27 -8.94 -1.67
N ARG A 288 -5.58 -9.77 -2.67
CA ARG A 288 -5.68 -11.23 -2.57
C ARG A 288 -4.51 -11.90 -3.31
N PRO A 289 -3.31 -11.88 -2.73
CA PRO A 289 -2.12 -12.47 -3.35
C PRO A 289 -2.24 -13.99 -3.53
N ASP A 290 -3.05 -14.65 -2.72
CA ASP A 290 -3.37 -16.07 -2.79
C ASP A 290 -4.14 -16.45 -4.08
N LEU A 291 -4.78 -15.50 -4.71
CA LEU A 291 -5.50 -15.68 -5.99
C LEU A 291 -4.72 -15.15 -7.20
N ARG A 292 -3.41 -14.88 -7.02
CA ARG A 292 -2.51 -14.47 -8.09
C ARG A 292 -1.67 -15.63 -8.55
N GLN A 293 -1.48 -15.73 -9.88
CA GLN A 293 -0.55 -16.66 -10.49
C GLN A 293 0.29 -15.99 -11.57
N VAL A 294 1.43 -16.57 -11.86
CA VAL A 294 2.31 -16.18 -12.98
C VAL A 294 2.35 -17.34 -13.95
N VAL A 295 1.94 -17.10 -15.19
CA VAL A 295 1.92 -18.11 -16.25
C VAL A 295 2.95 -17.72 -17.30
N THR A 296 3.88 -18.62 -17.58
CA THR A 296 4.87 -18.47 -18.65
C THR A 296 4.45 -19.34 -19.83
N VAL A 297 4.31 -18.74 -20.98
CA VAL A 297 3.80 -19.37 -22.21
C VAL A 297 4.84 -19.25 -23.30
N ASP A 298 5.06 -20.32 -24.04
CA ASP A 298 5.87 -20.32 -25.26
C ASP A 298 5.11 -19.55 -26.36
N LEU A 299 5.71 -18.50 -26.90
CA LEU A 299 5.04 -17.61 -27.85
C LEU A 299 4.86 -18.25 -29.25
N ALA A 300 5.68 -19.25 -29.60
CA ALA A 300 5.59 -19.91 -30.89
C ALA A 300 4.50 -20.99 -30.91
N SER A 301 4.41 -21.79 -29.84
CA SER A 301 3.42 -22.89 -29.74
C SER A 301 2.13 -22.50 -29.02
N GLY A 302 2.14 -21.43 -28.21
CA GLY A 302 1.03 -21.07 -27.32
C GLY A 302 0.90 -22.01 -26.13
N GLU A 303 1.87 -22.90 -25.87
CA GLU A 303 1.84 -23.86 -24.79
C GLU A 303 2.35 -23.26 -23.48
N VAL A 304 1.74 -23.65 -22.37
CA VAL A 304 2.19 -23.23 -21.05
C VAL A 304 3.44 -23.99 -20.64
N ARG A 305 4.51 -23.26 -20.41
CA ARG A 305 5.79 -23.82 -19.94
C ARG A 305 5.83 -23.92 -18.41
N LYS A 306 5.26 -22.95 -17.71
CA LYS A 306 5.30 -22.88 -16.26
C LYS A 306 4.11 -22.12 -15.72
N THR A 307 3.55 -22.58 -14.60
CA THR A 307 2.61 -21.83 -13.79
C THR A 307 3.15 -21.77 -12.37
N GLU A 308 3.33 -20.55 -11.86
CA GLU A 308 3.75 -20.30 -10.47
C GLU A 308 2.58 -19.70 -9.72
N ARG A 309 2.12 -20.40 -8.69
CA ARG A 309 1.03 -19.95 -7.80
C ARG A 309 1.60 -19.35 -6.52
N PHE A 310 0.76 -18.66 -5.79
CA PHE A 310 1.15 -18.10 -4.49
C PHE A 310 1.61 -19.20 -3.50
N GLU A 311 0.97 -20.35 -3.53
CA GLU A 311 1.28 -21.51 -2.69
C GLU A 311 2.65 -22.13 -2.96
N ASP A 312 3.18 -21.96 -4.18
CA ASP A 312 4.51 -22.46 -4.57
C ASP A 312 5.64 -21.60 -4.00
N GLN A 313 5.30 -20.43 -3.43
CA GLN A 313 6.28 -19.55 -2.80
C GLN A 313 6.64 -20.07 -1.42
N SER A 314 7.88 -19.77 -0.98
CA SER A 314 8.31 -20.07 0.37
C SER A 314 7.43 -19.37 1.43
N THR A 315 7.36 -19.94 2.62
CA THR A 315 6.53 -19.43 3.71
C THR A 315 6.87 -17.98 4.06
N GLY A 316 8.17 -17.65 4.13
CA GLY A 316 8.63 -16.29 4.40
C GLY A 316 8.18 -15.30 3.32
N ARG A 317 8.24 -15.71 2.04
CA ARG A 317 7.71 -14.88 0.93
C ARG A 317 6.20 -14.68 1.02
N ARG A 318 5.44 -15.73 1.32
CA ARG A 318 3.98 -15.63 1.53
C ARG A 318 3.64 -14.67 2.66
N TRP A 319 4.28 -14.79 3.82
CA TRP A 319 4.09 -13.89 4.96
C TRP A 319 4.46 -12.45 4.61
N ARG A 320 5.61 -12.25 3.95
CA ARG A 320 6.06 -10.92 3.53
C ARG A 320 5.09 -10.27 2.54
N THR A 321 4.45 -11.05 1.69
CA THR A 321 3.45 -10.57 0.74
C THR A 321 2.17 -10.15 1.47
N TRP A 322 1.67 -10.99 2.37
CA TRP A 322 0.49 -10.67 3.19
C TRP A 322 0.68 -9.43 4.05
N ILE A 323 1.87 -9.22 4.65
CA ILE A 323 2.19 -8.03 5.46
C ILE A 323 1.89 -6.73 4.69
N ARG A 324 2.21 -6.67 3.41
CA ARG A 324 1.89 -5.49 2.59
C ARG A 324 0.38 -5.25 2.49
N TRP A 325 -0.39 -6.28 2.21
CA TRP A 325 -1.83 -6.15 2.00
C TRP A 325 -2.62 -5.97 3.30
N ILE A 326 -2.09 -6.47 4.41
CA ILE A 326 -2.59 -6.17 5.75
C ILE A 326 -2.33 -4.70 6.08
N HIS A 327 -1.14 -4.17 5.75
CA HIS A 327 -0.80 -2.77 5.98
C HIS A 327 -1.75 -1.80 5.27
N THR A 328 -2.14 -2.11 4.03
CA THR A 328 -3.08 -1.30 3.25
C THR A 328 -4.55 -1.58 3.58
N GLY A 329 -4.83 -2.61 4.36
CA GLY A 329 -6.18 -3.10 4.63
C GLY A 329 -6.80 -3.91 3.49
N GLU A 330 -6.17 -3.96 2.32
CA GLU A 330 -6.71 -4.65 1.14
C GLU A 330 -6.86 -6.17 1.32
N ALA A 331 -6.08 -6.79 2.22
CA ALA A 331 -6.24 -8.21 2.56
C ALA A 331 -7.65 -8.56 3.05
N GLY A 332 -8.30 -7.65 3.77
CA GLY A 332 -9.67 -7.78 4.25
C GLY A 332 -10.73 -7.20 3.28
N GLY A 333 -10.37 -6.91 2.02
CA GLY A 333 -11.27 -6.28 1.07
C GLY A 333 -11.81 -4.94 1.56
N TRP A 334 -13.06 -4.62 1.28
CA TRP A 334 -13.71 -3.37 1.70
C TRP A 334 -13.72 -3.16 3.22
N ALA A 335 -14.00 -4.21 3.99
CA ALA A 335 -14.03 -4.12 5.46
C ALA A 335 -12.63 -3.79 6.01
N GLY A 336 -11.58 -4.43 5.49
CA GLY A 336 -10.20 -4.15 5.88
C GLY A 336 -9.76 -2.74 5.50
N GLN A 337 -10.12 -2.27 4.31
CA GLN A 337 -9.81 -0.90 3.87
C GLN A 337 -10.56 0.16 4.70
N LEU A 338 -11.84 -0.07 5.04
CA LEU A 338 -12.59 0.79 5.95
C LEU A 338 -11.93 0.83 7.34
N LEU A 339 -11.53 -0.33 7.88
CA LEU A 339 -10.83 -0.39 9.17
C LEU A 339 -9.50 0.39 9.12
N ALA A 340 -8.73 0.25 8.04
CA ALA A 340 -7.48 1.00 7.83
C ALA A 340 -7.75 2.51 7.72
N ALA A 341 -8.78 2.93 6.98
CA ALA A 341 -9.18 4.32 6.83
C ALA A 341 -9.64 4.94 8.16
N PHE A 342 -10.49 4.25 8.93
CA PHE A 342 -10.91 4.71 10.26
C PHE A 342 -9.74 4.75 11.25
N SER A 343 -8.80 3.82 11.15
CA SER A 343 -7.58 3.82 11.95
C SER A 343 -6.70 5.03 11.63
N ALA A 344 -6.51 5.34 10.35
CA ALA A 344 -5.76 6.52 9.92
C ALA A 344 -6.45 7.81 10.37
N MET A 345 -7.79 7.91 10.24
CA MET A 345 -8.56 9.04 10.74
C MET A 345 -8.45 9.18 12.27
N SER A 346 -8.51 8.06 12.99
CA SER A 346 -8.28 8.04 14.43
C SER A 346 -6.89 8.56 14.79
N ALA A 347 -5.84 8.15 14.06
CA ALA A 347 -4.47 8.63 14.26
C ALA A 347 -4.38 10.17 14.06
N ILE A 348 -5.06 10.74 13.05
CA ILE A 348 -5.13 12.18 12.84
C ILE A 348 -5.70 12.88 14.07
N VAL A 349 -6.82 12.38 14.61
CA VAL A 349 -7.45 12.96 15.82
C VAL A 349 -6.59 12.74 17.06
N LEU A 350 -5.92 11.58 17.18
CA LEU A 350 -4.99 11.30 18.29
C LEU A 350 -3.80 12.27 18.29
N VAL A 351 -3.22 12.56 17.13
CA VAL A 351 -2.14 13.56 17.02
C VAL A 351 -2.66 14.94 17.40
N TRP A 352 -3.78 15.36 16.83
CA TRP A 352 -4.40 16.66 17.15
C TRP A 352 -4.65 16.81 18.65
N THR A 353 -5.35 15.85 19.25
CA THR A 353 -5.69 15.92 20.69
C THR A 353 -4.44 15.82 21.55
N GLY A 354 -3.44 14.99 21.18
CA GLY A 354 -2.16 14.87 21.88
C GLY A 354 -1.38 16.19 21.89
N LEU A 355 -1.23 16.85 20.74
CA LEU A 355 -0.56 18.15 20.61
C LEU A 355 -1.33 19.25 21.36
N ALA A 356 -2.66 19.28 21.29
CA ALA A 356 -3.49 20.22 22.04
C ALA A 356 -3.34 20.05 23.56
N LEU A 357 -3.27 18.81 24.05
CA LEU A 357 -3.02 18.52 25.47
C LEU A 357 -1.60 18.94 25.91
N ALA A 358 -0.59 18.66 25.07
CA ALA A 358 0.80 19.06 25.30
C ALA A 358 0.92 20.58 25.38
N TRP A 359 0.38 21.30 24.40
CA TRP A 359 0.36 22.77 24.36
C TRP A 359 -0.27 23.40 25.59
N ARG A 360 -1.49 22.91 25.99
CA ARG A 360 -2.18 23.42 27.18
C ARG A 360 -1.43 23.12 28.47
N ARG A 361 -0.70 21.99 28.54
CA ARG A 361 0.17 21.70 29.68
C ARG A 361 1.33 22.68 29.76
N TRP A 362 2.02 22.94 28.64
CA TRP A 362 3.12 23.91 28.58
C TRP A 362 2.70 25.32 28.93
N ARG A 363 1.57 25.82 28.41
CA ARG A 363 1.04 27.15 28.78
C ARG A 363 0.79 27.28 30.29
N ARG A 364 0.25 26.25 30.93
CA ARG A 364 0.00 26.28 32.39
C ARG A 364 1.27 26.28 33.22
N SER A 365 2.35 25.65 32.78
CA SER A 365 3.63 25.69 33.52
C SER A 365 4.26 27.09 33.50
N ARG A 366 4.08 27.86 32.42
CA ARG A 366 4.57 29.24 32.32
C ARG A 366 3.79 30.25 33.15
N VAL A 367 2.50 30.02 33.42
CA VAL A 367 1.68 30.91 34.25
C VAL A 367 1.93 30.71 35.76
N LYS A 368 2.58 29.59 36.12
CA LYS A 368 2.92 29.27 37.51
C LYS A 368 4.40 29.56 37.87
N ALA A 369 5.22 29.89 36.90
CA ALA A 369 6.60 30.39 37.06
C ALA A 369 6.62 31.91 36.98
#